data_f952ae6cc1eaee1c4c49e5ce31d85368
#
_entry.id   f952ae6cc1eaee1c4c49e5ce31d85368
#
_cell.length_a   1.000
_cell.length_b   1.000
_cell.length_c   1.000
_cell.angle_alpha   90.00
_cell.angle_beta   90.00
_cell.angle_gamma   90.00
#
_symmetry.space_group_name_H-M   'P 1'
#
loop_
_entity.id
_entity.type
_entity.pdbx_description
1 polymer ?
#
loop_
_entity_poly.entity_id
_entity_poly.type
_entity_poly.pdbx_seq_one_letter_code
_entity_poly.pdbx_strand_id
1 'polypeptide(L)'
;MATEFPLDLKVLPHLRGYPEELVRYSNLIKQANPRGMSAVEFLLKRPSSLDGFLETLCRLVRDGENVLSAVEASELAGLSPKAFLAEMASRPDFPAPLFRREHRALWRAAEVGAYLTTHESTRSTQSSQSTQSP
;
A
#
# COMPACT_ATOMS: atom_id res chain seq x y z
N MET A 1 -5.30 3.69 27.45
CA MET A 1 -4.18 3.28 27.25
C MET A 1 -3.59 3.65 26.01
N ALA A 2 -2.40 3.76 26.04
CA ALA A 2 -1.71 4.32 24.96
C ALA A 2 -1.73 3.47 23.74
N THR A 3 -2.11 2.27 23.88
CA THR A 3 -2.05 1.43 22.76
C THR A 3 -3.24 1.47 21.92
N GLU A 4 -4.14 2.38 22.15
CA GLU A 4 -5.29 2.37 21.47
C GLU A 4 -5.29 2.55 20.04
N PHE A 5 -4.38 3.21 19.46
CA PHE A 5 -4.48 3.50 18.10
C PHE A 5 -3.34 2.97 17.25
N PRO A 6 -2.70 1.89 17.58
CA PRO A 6 -1.65 1.41 16.69
C PRO A 6 -2.18 0.96 15.33
N LEU A 7 -3.40 0.44 15.30
CA LEU A 7 -3.94 0.01 14.01
C LEU A 7 -4.21 1.20 13.12
N ASP A 8 -4.77 2.27 13.66
CA ASP A 8 -5.04 3.44 12.85
C ASP A 8 -3.75 4.06 12.35
N LEU A 9 -2.73 4.08 13.20
CA LEU A 9 -1.46 4.63 12.77
C LEU A 9 -0.80 3.77 11.70
N LYS A 10 -1.09 2.48 11.69
CA LYS A 10 -0.54 1.62 10.65
C LYS A 10 -1.25 1.79 9.32
N VAL A 11 -2.50 2.19 9.35
CA VAL A 11 -3.26 2.38 8.12
C VAL A 11 -2.93 3.72 7.47
N LEU A 12 -2.73 4.74 8.26
CA LEU A 12 -2.57 6.09 7.71
C LEU A 12 -1.46 6.24 6.67
N PRO A 13 -0.28 5.67 6.87
CA PRO A 13 0.76 5.83 5.86
C PRO A 13 0.39 5.27 4.51
N HIS A 14 -0.46 4.26 4.47
CA HIS A 14 -0.85 3.66 3.20
C HIS A 14 -1.85 4.51 2.44
N LEU A 15 -2.40 5.53 3.08
CA LEU A 15 -3.34 6.42 2.42
C LEU A 15 -2.66 7.65 1.85
N ARG A 16 -1.36 7.75 2.00
CA ARG A 16 -0.62 8.86 1.43
C ARG A 16 -0.75 8.79 -0.08
N GLY A 17 -1.11 9.86 -0.69
CA GLY A 17 -1.34 9.87 -2.12
C GLY A 17 -2.77 9.57 -2.52
N TYR A 18 -3.63 9.29 -1.56
CA TYR A 18 -5.03 9.02 -1.84
C TYR A 18 -5.89 9.96 -0.98
N PRO A 19 -6.00 11.20 -1.35
CA PRO A 19 -6.65 12.18 -0.48
C PRO A 19 -8.11 11.86 -0.16
N GLU A 20 -8.84 11.27 -1.09
CA GLU A 20 -10.22 10.93 -0.82
C GLU A 20 -10.33 9.84 0.22
N GLU A 21 -9.45 8.85 0.14
CA GLU A 21 -9.46 7.78 1.12
C GLU A 21 -9.01 8.28 2.48
N LEU A 22 -8.07 9.21 2.47
CA LEU A 22 -7.57 9.76 3.72
C LEU A 22 -8.69 10.53 4.43
N VAL A 23 -9.48 11.29 3.69
CA VAL A 23 -10.58 12.03 4.28
C VAL A 23 -11.62 11.05 4.85
N ARG A 24 -11.95 10.01 4.09
CA ARG A 24 -12.90 9.00 4.58
C ARG A 24 -12.41 8.36 5.86
N TYR A 25 -11.12 8.00 5.88
CA TYR A 25 -10.58 7.34 7.04
C TYR A 25 -10.53 8.28 8.24
N SER A 26 -10.22 9.54 8.01
CA SER A 26 -10.23 10.53 9.09
C SER A 26 -11.62 10.67 9.69
N ASN A 27 -12.64 10.63 8.86
CA ASN A 27 -14.01 10.67 9.36
C ASN A 27 -14.35 9.42 10.16
N LEU A 28 -13.83 8.27 9.73
CA LEU A 28 -14.06 7.04 10.48
C LEU A 28 -13.40 7.13 11.86
N ILE A 29 -12.23 7.72 11.92
CA ILE A 29 -11.57 7.89 13.20
C ILE A 29 -12.45 8.73 14.13
N LYS A 30 -13.01 9.80 13.59
CA LYS A 30 -13.87 10.67 14.40
C LYS A 30 -15.13 9.96 14.86
N GLN A 31 -15.65 9.05 14.06
CA GLN A 31 -16.84 8.32 14.44
C GLN A 31 -16.53 7.19 15.40
N ALA A 32 -15.39 6.56 15.26
CA ALA A 32 -15.04 5.43 16.11
C ALA A 32 -14.54 5.86 17.49
N ASN A 33 -13.86 6.98 17.53
CA ASN A 33 -13.25 7.44 18.77
C ASN A 33 -14.23 7.54 19.94
N PRO A 34 -15.40 8.15 19.79
CA PRO A 34 -16.33 8.18 20.91
C PRO A 34 -16.82 6.81 21.37
N ARG A 35 -16.66 5.82 20.51
CA ARG A 35 -17.11 4.49 20.84
C ARG A 35 -15.97 3.65 21.40
N GLY A 36 -14.81 4.26 21.59
CA GLY A 36 -13.68 3.56 22.18
C GLY A 36 -13.06 2.53 21.27
N MET A 37 -13.14 2.71 19.96
CA MET A 37 -12.56 1.74 19.07
C MET A 37 -11.77 2.42 17.96
N SER A 38 -10.95 1.67 17.27
CA SER A 38 -10.19 2.23 16.18
C SER A 38 -11.07 2.32 14.95
N ALA A 39 -10.66 3.12 13.99
CA ALA A 39 -11.39 3.22 12.74
C ALA A 39 -11.38 1.88 12.01
N VAL A 40 -10.31 1.10 12.15
CA VAL A 40 -10.22 -0.21 11.53
C VAL A 40 -11.36 -1.10 12.07
N GLU A 41 -11.51 -1.14 13.39
CA GLU A 41 -12.56 -1.95 13.96
C GLU A 41 -13.93 -1.43 13.60
N PHE A 42 -14.08 -0.13 13.61
CA PHE A 42 -15.35 0.48 13.30
C PHE A 42 -15.78 0.13 11.86
N LEU A 43 -14.86 0.26 10.92
CA LEU A 43 -15.16 -0.03 9.54
C LEU A 43 -15.47 -1.51 9.32
N LEU A 44 -14.68 -2.37 9.92
CA LEU A 44 -14.86 -3.80 9.68
C LEU A 44 -16.09 -4.37 10.33
N LYS A 45 -16.65 -3.68 11.31
CA LYS A 45 -17.86 -4.16 11.91
C LYS A 45 -19.07 -3.83 11.05
N ARG A 46 -18.97 -2.96 10.10
CA ARG A 46 -20.09 -2.57 9.28
C ARG A 46 -20.07 -3.39 8.01
N PRO A 47 -21.15 -3.95 7.68
CA PRO A 47 -21.20 -4.81 6.52
C PRO A 47 -21.12 -4.16 5.20
N SER A 48 -21.05 -2.94 5.10
CA SER A 48 -21.18 -2.39 3.86
C SER A 48 -20.05 -2.25 3.14
N SER A 49 -19.84 -2.21 2.11
CA SER A 49 -18.89 -2.07 1.41
C SER A 49 -18.78 -1.13 0.52
N LEU A 50 -18.33 -0.17 0.71
CA LEU A 50 -18.29 0.83 -0.12
C LEU A 50 -17.31 0.60 -1.11
N ASP A 51 -16.08 0.71 -0.96
CA ASP A 51 -15.31 0.63 -2.02
C ASP A 51 -14.28 -0.37 -1.77
N GLY A 52 -14.19 -1.25 -1.21
CA GLY A 52 -13.24 -2.30 -1.04
C GLY A 52 -11.81 -1.93 -0.70
N PHE A 53 -11.36 -0.79 -1.10
CA PHE A 53 -9.96 -0.44 -0.85
C PHE A 53 -9.69 -0.28 0.64
N LEU A 54 -10.46 0.57 1.31
CA LEU A 54 -10.26 0.76 2.73
C LEU A 54 -10.57 -0.50 3.51
N GLU A 55 -11.62 -1.22 3.13
CA GLU A 55 -11.94 -2.46 3.82
C GLU A 55 -10.82 -3.47 3.69
N THR A 56 -10.28 -3.64 2.50
CA THR A 56 -9.21 -4.59 2.28
C THR A 56 -7.96 -4.16 3.04
N LEU A 57 -7.63 -2.88 2.96
CA LEU A 57 -6.45 -2.37 3.66
C LEU A 57 -6.59 -2.58 5.17
N CYS A 58 -7.75 -2.24 5.72
CA CYS A 58 -7.94 -2.37 7.16
C CYS A 58 -7.87 -3.83 7.60
N ARG A 59 -8.41 -4.74 6.78
CA ARG A 59 -8.36 -6.14 7.12
C ARG A 59 -6.93 -6.66 7.10
N LEU A 60 -6.16 -6.27 6.08
CA LEU A 60 -4.79 -6.71 5.98
C LEU A 60 -3.94 -6.16 7.12
N VAL A 61 -4.14 -4.91 7.47
CA VAL A 61 -3.39 -4.31 8.56
C VAL A 61 -3.75 -4.98 9.88
N ARG A 62 -5.05 -5.24 10.10
CA ARG A 62 -5.48 -5.89 11.32
C ARG A 62 -4.84 -7.27 11.44
N ASP A 63 -4.69 -7.96 10.31
CA ASP A 63 -4.13 -9.30 10.33
C ASP A 63 -2.60 -9.31 10.39
N GLY A 64 -1.99 -8.18 10.48
CA GLY A 64 -0.54 -8.11 10.62
C GLY A 64 0.23 -8.20 9.31
N GLU A 65 -0.45 -8.04 8.19
CA GLU A 65 0.23 -8.11 6.91
C GLU A 65 0.98 -6.83 6.61
N ASN A 66 2.14 -6.93 6.03
CA ASN A 66 2.86 -5.77 5.58
C ASN A 66 2.52 -5.55 4.12
N VAL A 67 1.91 -4.45 3.83
CA VAL A 67 1.46 -4.16 2.48
C VAL A 67 1.99 -2.84 1.98
N LEU A 68 1.98 -2.66 0.67
CA LEU A 68 2.35 -1.40 0.05
C LEU A 68 1.24 -0.98 -0.89
N SER A 69 0.91 0.29 -0.87
CA SER A 69 -0.04 0.83 -1.83
C SER A 69 0.71 1.11 -3.12
N ALA A 70 0.02 1.48 -4.17
CA ALA A 70 0.67 1.82 -5.43
C ALA A 70 1.63 3.00 -5.25
N VAL A 71 1.26 3.96 -4.42
CA VAL A 71 2.13 5.10 -4.19
C VAL A 71 3.40 4.65 -3.47
N GLU A 72 3.25 3.82 -2.46
CA GLU A 72 4.41 3.34 -1.71
C GLU A 72 5.31 2.46 -2.57
N ALA A 73 4.71 1.59 -3.34
CA ALA A 73 5.50 0.71 -4.20
C ALA A 73 6.23 1.51 -5.28
N SER A 74 5.57 2.53 -5.82
CA SER A 74 6.20 3.34 -6.84
C SER A 74 7.40 4.10 -6.28
N GLU A 75 7.31 4.53 -5.04
CA GLU A 75 8.41 5.22 -4.40
C GLU A 75 9.61 4.29 -4.25
N LEU A 76 9.36 3.06 -3.87
CA LEU A 76 10.45 2.10 -3.76
C LEU A 76 11.07 1.82 -5.11
N ALA A 77 10.28 1.84 -6.15
CA ALA A 77 10.79 1.58 -7.48
C ALA A 77 11.43 2.80 -8.14
N GLY A 78 11.31 3.95 -7.51
CA GLY A 78 11.87 5.17 -8.08
C GLY A 78 11.07 5.70 -9.25
N LEU A 79 9.78 5.40 -9.31
CA LEU A 79 8.92 5.84 -10.40
C LEU A 79 7.75 6.64 -9.85
N SER A 80 7.10 7.38 -10.72
CA SER A 80 5.86 8.03 -10.32
C SER A 80 4.80 6.93 -10.23
N PRO A 81 3.72 7.14 -9.50
CA PRO A 81 2.68 6.11 -9.42
C PRO A 81 2.11 5.74 -10.78
N LYS A 82 1.96 6.71 -11.67
CA LYS A 82 1.43 6.44 -12.99
C LYS A 82 2.39 5.58 -13.80
N ALA A 83 3.67 5.91 -13.77
CA ALA A 83 4.67 5.14 -14.50
C ALA A 83 4.81 3.75 -13.90
N PHE A 84 4.75 3.65 -12.58
CA PHE A 84 4.84 2.36 -11.91
C PHE A 84 3.72 1.45 -12.38
N LEU A 85 2.50 1.96 -12.37
CA LEU A 85 1.35 1.13 -12.75
C LEU A 85 1.38 0.75 -14.22
N ALA A 86 1.84 1.66 -15.07
CA ALA A 86 1.85 1.40 -16.49
C ALA A 86 3.01 0.54 -16.94
N GLU A 87 4.15 0.71 -16.32
CA GLU A 87 5.35 0.05 -16.78
C GLU A 87 5.84 -1.13 -15.95
N MET A 88 5.69 -1.09 -14.68
CA MET A 88 6.21 -2.16 -13.84
C MET A 88 5.12 -3.10 -13.36
N ALA A 89 4.05 -2.58 -12.82
CA ALA A 89 3.01 -3.41 -12.28
C ALA A 89 2.25 -4.17 -13.37
N SER A 90 2.40 -3.75 -14.63
CA SER A 90 1.74 -4.45 -15.71
C SER A 90 2.57 -5.60 -16.26
N ARG A 91 3.77 -5.81 -15.77
CA ARG A 91 4.60 -6.89 -16.27
C ARG A 91 4.05 -8.24 -15.80
N PRO A 92 4.15 -9.25 -16.65
CA PRO A 92 3.61 -10.57 -16.28
C PRO A 92 4.28 -11.18 -15.07
N ASP A 93 5.54 -10.85 -14.82
CA ASP A 93 6.26 -11.42 -13.70
C ASP A 93 6.16 -10.58 -12.43
N PHE A 94 5.46 -9.46 -12.47
CA PHE A 94 5.32 -8.65 -11.27
C PHE A 94 4.33 -9.34 -10.33
N PRO A 95 4.50 -9.26 -9.01
CA PRO A 95 3.60 -9.95 -8.09
C PRO A 95 2.15 -9.50 -8.28
N ALA A 96 1.23 -10.41 -8.12
CA ALA A 96 -0.17 -10.10 -8.25
C ALA A 96 -0.63 -9.22 -7.10
N PRO A 97 -1.48 -8.25 -7.33
CA PRO A 97 -1.93 -7.38 -6.25
C PRO A 97 -2.92 -8.08 -5.35
N LEU A 98 -2.92 -7.71 -4.09
CA LEU A 98 -3.92 -8.18 -3.16
C LEU A 98 -5.24 -7.46 -3.42
N PHE A 99 -5.17 -6.27 -3.97
CA PHE A 99 -6.34 -5.49 -4.33
C PHE A 99 -5.95 -4.61 -5.49
N ARG A 100 -6.79 -4.45 -6.48
CA ARG A 100 -6.54 -3.51 -7.55
C ARG A 100 -7.83 -2.93 -8.07
N ARG A 101 -7.91 -1.60 -8.09
CA ARG A 101 -9.04 -0.95 -8.65
C ARG A 101 -8.54 0.34 -9.21
N GLU A 102 -8.35 0.40 -10.48
CA GLU A 102 -7.83 1.59 -11.15
C GLU A 102 -6.44 1.90 -10.56
N HIS A 103 -6.26 3.09 -10.02
CA HIS A 103 -4.98 3.47 -9.48
C HIS A 103 -4.80 3.04 -8.03
N ARG A 104 -5.82 2.48 -7.40
CA ARG A 104 -5.72 2.03 -6.02
C ARG A 104 -5.35 0.55 -6.02
N ALA A 105 -4.27 0.24 -5.44
CA ALA A 105 -3.79 -1.13 -5.41
C ALA A 105 -2.97 -1.39 -4.18
N LEU A 106 -2.92 -2.66 -3.78
CA LEU A 106 -2.15 -3.09 -2.62
C LEU A 106 -1.42 -4.36 -2.96
N TRP A 107 -0.17 -4.46 -2.54
CA TRP A 107 0.64 -5.65 -2.74
C TRP A 107 1.27 -6.05 -1.42
N ARG A 108 1.72 -7.29 -1.29
CA ARG A 108 2.51 -7.67 -0.12
C ARG A 108 3.87 -7.05 -0.26
N ALA A 109 4.31 -6.38 0.81
CA ALA A 109 5.58 -5.67 0.77
C ALA A 109 6.75 -6.61 0.47
N ALA A 110 6.72 -7.81 1.02
CA ALA A 110 7.82 -8.76 0.81
C ALA A 110 7.93 -9.15 -0.66
N GLU A 111 6.80 -9.31 -1.33
CA GLU A 111 6.82 -9.71 -2.73
C GLU A 111 7.35 -8.60 -3.61
N VAL A 112 6.92 -7.39 -3.36
CA VAL A 112 7.39 -6.25 -4.14
C VAL A 112 8.88 -6.03 -3.88
N GLY A 113 9.27 -6.11 -2.61
CA GLY A 113 10.67 -5.93 -2.27
C GLY A 113 11.57 -6.96 -2.94
N ALA A 114 11.14 -8.21 -2.97
CA ALA A 114 11.91 -9.25 -3.61
C ALA A 114 12.01 -9.02 -5.12
N TYR A 115 10.91 -8.59 -5.72
CA TYR A 115 10.93 -8.32 -7.15
C TYR A 115 11.89 -7.18 -7.47
N LEU A 116 11.81 -6.10 -6.70
CA LEU A 116 12.66 -4.95 -6.95
C LEU A 116 14.12 -5.27 -6.69
N THR A 117 14.40 -6.03 -5.67
CA THR A 117 15.75 -6.38 -5.36
C THR A 117 16.37 -7.22 -6.49
N THR A 118 15.62 -8.17 -6.98
CA THR A 118 16.10 -9.02 -8.05
C THR A 118 16.38 -8.21 -9.31
N HIS A 119 15.44 -7.36 -9.69
CA HIS A 119 15.59 -6.59 -10.92
C HIS A 119 16.58 -5.45 -10.76
N GLU A 120 16.67 -4.89 -9.59
CA GLU A 120 17.59 -3.83 -9.36
C GLU A 120 19.02 -4.36 -9.39
N SER A 121 19.26 -5.52 -8.83
CA SER A 121 20.56 -6.12 -8.88
C SER A 121 20.99 -6.34 -10.31
N THR A 122 20.12 -6.88 -11.12
CA THR A 122 20.42 -7.13 -12.52
C THR A 122 20.71 -5.81 -13.21
N ARG A 123 19.90 -4.82 -12.96
CA ARG A 123 20.08 -3.54 -13.61
C ARG A 123 21.36 -2.86 -13.16
N SER A 124 21.67 -2.96 -11.89
CA SER A 124 22.87 -2.37 -11.38
C SER A 124 24.09 -2.99 -11.99
N THR A 125 24.09 -4.29 -12.14
CA THR A 125 25.20 -4.98 -12.76
C THR A 125 25.40 -4.48 -14.17
N GLN A 126 24.33 -4.35 -14.91
CA GLN A 126 24.44 -3.88 -16.27
C GLN A 126 24.93 -2.45 -16.31
N SER A 127 24.41 -1.64 -15.45
CA SER A 127 24.81 -0.25 -15.41
C SER A 127 26.26 -0.12 -15.06
N SER A 128 26.72 -0.90 -14.14
CA SER A 128 28.10 -0.83 -13.76
C SER A 128 28.98 -1.16 -14.92
N GLN A 129 28.65 -2.17 -15.64
CA GLN A 129 29.45 -2.52 -16.79
C GLN A 129 29.45 -1.43 -17.80
N SER A 130 28.32 -0.83 -18.02
CA SER A 130 28.25 0.21 -18.98
C SER A 130 29.02 1.37 -18.59
N THR A 131 28.97 1.76 -17.35
CA THR A 131 29.62 2.95 -16.99
C THR A 131 31.07 2.76 -16.88
N GLN A 132 31.45 1.57 -16.59
CA GLN A 132 32.80 1.41 -16.46
C GLN A 132 33.43 1.45 -17.69
N SER A 133 32.80 1.16 -18.54
CA SER A 133 33.24 1.28 -19.69
C SER A 133 33.27 2.36 -19.92
N PRO A 134 33.40 2.53 -19.58
CA PRO A 134 33.37 3.43 -19.92
C PRO A 134 33.66 2.91 -19.97
#